data_fefb7ca6c02f15132a145b2eea3ad5df
#
_entry.id   fefb7ca6c02f15132a145b2eea3ad5df
#
_cell.length_a   1.000
_cell.length_b   1.000
_cell.length_c   1.000
_cell.angle_alpha   90.00
_cell.angle_beta   90.00
_cell.angle_gamma   90.00
#
_symmetry.space_group_name_H-M   'P 1'
#
loop_
_entity.id
_entity.type
_entity.pdbx_description
1 polymer ?
#
loop_
_entity_poly.entity_id
_entity_poly.type
_entity_poly.pdbx_seq_one_letter_code
_entity_poly.pdbx_strand_id
1 'polypeptide(L)'
;MKHISKLASVFCTAALAMTALTGCEGSDIFNVNGPDWLTERADSIANANKGLAAKISPTTLGNTDCSSAWWEAHLDQDIKIESNKVYSTTFTNYSSGASNWNNYVVVLRKADKTEYCCLRSDDYGWGDSYASCTHSNTASGDWAGWLAQMNGAKVTVTVTNYGDNTCDVVADVVGTEGLVSQQKYTGIPVESADLYLDFTVDGCYYVFDKDEMDVTDAVDQQPVSMELTNVPEEVNLGTELSEFTSQIKAKVTYDGGTVKEISASDLSFMVVPDFNTLGDKYIVATLNKTLLNKQADKTINASAAFKVVDTPVKIEVTSKPKHTNYYFYNSSAILGVERTLAFDATGLEVKGTYQDGRTEVLDNSKLTFSTVPAKAGEHKVVITANGGKTAEVTVKVNESKVTAANPEPTSLGAADCSDAFWSVFTDDIKIPAGATREFNFTNYTSGAGTWNNYVVILRDAAKTAPEYGVVRADNYGWGNGYAACTPIGTQLESYADWAGWLAAMNGAKVKLYVTNCNNGTADIQAIVTGNDGTETYQSYLGINTIDPSDLNVSFTVDGSHLVFGSAAKARRHK
;
A
#
# COMPACT_ATOMS: atom_id res chain seq x y z
N MET A 1 2.40 -25.72 -35.34
CA MET A 1 1.34 -24.79 -35.81
C MET A 1 -0.08 -25.07 -35.28
N LYS A 2 -0.40 -26.27 -34.74
CA LYS A 2 -1.75 -26.55 -34.18
C LYS A 2 -1.95 -26.08 -32.71
N HIS A 3 -0.89 -25.74 -31.98
CA HIS A 3 -0.99 -25.27 -30.61
C HIS A 3 -1.12 -23.74 -30.50
N ILE A 4 -0.69 -22.99 -31.51
CA ILE A 4 -0.78 -21.52 -31.52
C ILE A 4 -2.22 -21.04 -31.78
N SER A 5 -3.01 -21.82 -32.55
CA SER A 5 -4.40 -21.48 -32.85
C SER A 5 -5.35 -21.65 -31.65
N LYS A 6 -5.03 -22.54 -30.69
CA LYS A 6 -5.85 -22.70 -29.46
C LYS A 6 -5.57 -21.61 -28.41
N LEU A 7 -4.32 -21.14 -28.32
CA LEU A 7 -4.00 -20.00 -27.45
C LEU A 7 -4.63 -18.69 -27.98
N ALA A 8 -4.58 -18.48 -29.30
CA ALA A 8 -5.20 -17.30 -29.91
C ALA A 8 -6.72 -17.26 -29.72
N SER A 9 -7.40 -18.41 -29.69
CA SER A 9 -8.86 -18.46 -29.47
C SER A 9 -9.25 -18.20 -28.02
N VAL A 10 -8.42 -18.59 -27.05
CA VAL A 10 -8.64 -18.28 -25.63
C VAL A 10 -8.34 -16.82 -25.35
N PHE A 11 -7.30 -16.25 -25.98
CA PHE A 11 -7.02 -14.81 -25.87
C PHE A 11 -8.10 -13.94 -26.53
N CYS A 12 -8.66 -14.36 -27.66
CA CYS A 12 -9.76 -13.64 -28.29
C CYS A 12 -11.04 -13.69 -27.45
N THR A 13 -11.36 -14.82 -26.78
CA THR A 13 -12.55 -14.89 -25.91
C THR A 13 -12.38 -14.10 -24.61
N ALA A 14 -11.19 -14.09 -24.03
CA ALA A 14 -10.90 -13.26 -22.85
C ALA A 14 -10.83 -11.77 -23.23
N ALA A 15 -10.24 -11.43 -24.37
CA ALA A 15 -10.22 -10.06 -24.89
C ALA A 15 -11.64 -9.57 -25.29
N LEU A 16 -12.50 -10.44 -25.83
CA LEU A 16 -13.91 -10.07 -26.10
C LEU A 16 -14.72 -9.90 -24.80
N ALA A 17 -14.45 -10.72 -23.78
CA ALA A 17 -15.08 -10.54 -22.48
C ALA A 17 -14.58 -9.24 -21.80
N MET A 18 -13.29 -8.90 -21.92
CA MET A 18 -12.74 -7.65 -21.39
C MET A 18 -13.18 -6.43 -22.19
N THR A 19 -13.29 -6.50 -23.52
CA THR A 19 -13.83 -5.39 -24.32
C THR A 19 -15.31 -5.19 -24.10
N ALA A 20 -16.07 -6.23 -23.74
CA ALA A 20 -17.47 -6.07 -23.32
C ALA A 20 -17.59 -5.44 -21.91
N LEU A 21 -16.57 -5.61 -21.04
CA LEU A 21 -16.52 -5.01 -19.70
C LEU A 21 -15.83 -3.63 -19.68
N THR A 22 -14.87 -3.38 -20.58
CA THR A 22 -14.18 -2.08 -20.71
C THR A 22 -14.68 -1.22 -21.86
N GLY A 23 -15.55 -1.75 -22.73
CA GLY A 23 -16.05 -1.10 -23.94
C GLY A 23 -17.10 -0.01 -23.70
N CYS A 24 -17.29 0.45 -22.47
CA CYS A 24 -18.17 1.57 -22.12
C CYS A 24 -17.43 2.82 -21.66
N GLU A 25 -16.22 3.05 -22.15
CA GLU A 25 -15.67 4.41 -22.16
C GLU A 25 -16.41 5.21 -23.24
N GLY A 26 -17.40 5.99 -22.82
CA GLY A 26 -18.03 7.00 -23.66
C GLY A 26 -19.52 6.82 -24.00
N SER A 27 -20.26 5.98 -23.30
CA SER A 27 -21.72 6.07 -23.35
C SER A 27 -22.24 6.48 -21.97
N ASP A 28 -23.00 7.57 -21.93
CA ASP A 28 -23.71 8.13 -20.78
C ASP A 28 -24.76 7.19 -20.16
N ILE A 29 -24.66 5.87 -20.40
CA ILE A 29 -25.61 4.84 -19.94
C ILE A 29 -25.32 4.40 -18.50
N PHE A 30 -24.11 4.67 -17.97
CA PHE A 30 -23.73 4.38 -16.58
C PHE A 30 -23.32 5.64 -15.83
N ASN A 31 -24.08 6.71 -15.96
CA ASN A 31 -23.98 7.84 -15.05
C ASN A 31 -24.44 7.34 -13.66
N VAL A 32 -23.54 7.26 -12.69
CA VAL A 32 -23.80 6.80 -11.31
C VAL A 32 -24.80 7.75 -10.60
N ASN A 33 -24.99 8.93 -11.14
CA ASN A 33 -26.13 9.79 -10.87
C ASN A 33 -27.21 9.42 -11.89
N GLY A 34 -27.89 8.27 -11.67
CA GLY A 34 -29.00 7.84 -12.51
C GLY A 34 -30.01 8.97 -12.71
N PRO A 35 -30.72 8.99 -13.86
CA PRO A 35 -31.67 10.04 -14.11
C PRO A 35 -32.66 10.17 -12.94
N ASP A 36 -33.09 11.38 -12.65
CA ASP A 36 -34.05 11.73 -11.56
C ASP A 36 -35.28 10.81 -11.52
N TRP A 37 -35.64 10.20 -12.66
CA TRP A 37 -36.76 9.23 -12.73
C TRP A 37 -36.54 7.93 -11.93
N LEU A 38 -35.26 7.50 -11.66
CA LEU A 38 -34.99 6.33 -10.80
C LEU A 38 -35.24 6.68 -9.33
N THR A 39 -34.83 7.88 -8.92
CA THR A 39 -35.10 8.42 -7.59
C THR A 39 -36.60 8.70 -7.43
N GLU A 40 -37.23 9.33 -8.43
CA GLU A 40 -38.67 9.56 -8.46
C GLU A 40 -39.47 8.25 -8.43
N ARG A 41 -38.99 7.19 -9.12
CA ARG A 41 -39.62 5.87 -9.09
C ARG A 41 -39.48 5.21 -7.72
N ALA A 42 -38.30 5.28 -7.09
CA ALA A 42 -38.06 4.78 -5.75
C ALA A 42 -38.95 5.50 -4.71
N ASP A 43 -39.03 6.83 -4.80
CA ASP A 43 -39.90 7.65 -3.94
C ASP A 43 -41.38 7.40 -4.21
N SER A 44 -41.78 7.18 -5.47
CA SER A 44 -43.14 6.82 -5.86
C SER A 44 -43.55 5.46 -5.35
N ILE A 45 -42.65 4.45 -5.39
CA ILE A 45 -42.86 3.12 -4.83
C ILE A 45 -42.93 3.19 -3.30
N ALA A 46 -42.02 3.92 -2.65
CA ALA A 46 -42.05 4.13 -1.21
C ALA A 46 -43.33 4.84 -0.73
N ASN A 47 -43.85 5.79 -1.52
CA ASN A 47 -45.10 6.48 -1.22
C ASN A 47 -46.35 5.64 -1.52
N ALA A 48 -46.34 4.81 -2.57
CA ALA A 48 -47.43 3.88 -2.87
C ALA A 48 -47.59 2.78 -1.80
N ASN A 49 -46.47 2.39 -1.15
CA ASN A 49 -46.45 1.37 -0.11
C ASN A 49 -46.84 1.92 1.28
N LYS A 50 -46.95 3.21 1.49
CA LYS A 50 -47.34 3.84 2.77
C LYS A 50 -48.74 3.51 3.26
N GLY A 51 -49.54 2.77 2.52
CA GLY A 51 -50.93 2.37 2.89
C GLY A 51 -51.18 0.86 2.95
N LEU A 52 -50.13 0.03 2.72
CA LEU A 52 -50.28 -1.43 2.60
C LEU A 52 -49.75 -2.22 3.80
N ALA A 53 -49.58 -1.57 4.97
CA ALA A 53 -49.15 -2.24 6.19
C ALA A 53 -50.16 -3.33 6.60
N ALA A 54 -49.72 -4.58 6.64
CA ALA A 54 -50.51 -5.68 7.13
C ALA A 54 -50.50 -5.68 8.66
N LYS A 55 -51.68 -5.58 9.29
CA LYS A 55 -51.78 -5.49 10.73
C LYS A 55 -51.44 -6.82 11.41
N ILE A 56 -50.66 -6.72 12.48
CA ILE A 56 -50.35 -7.79 13.42
C ILE A 56 -51.23 -7.60 14.65
N SER A 57 -52.12 -8.56 14.91
CA SER A 57 -52.94 -8.55 16.11
C SER A 57 -53.17 -10.01 16.59
N PRO A 58 -52.90 -10.29 17.85
CA PRO A 58 -52.35 -9.42 18.89
C PRO A 58 -50.82 -9.16 18.67
N THR A 59 -50.29 -8.06 19.25
CA THR A 59 -48.85 -7.76 19.23
C THR A 59 -48.01 -8.58 20.19
N THR A 60 -48.67 -9.42 21.01
CA THR A 60 -48.04 -10.41 21.90
C THR A 60 -48.72 -11.75 21.68
N LEU A 61 -47.92 -12.81 21.53
CA LEU A 61 -48.45 -14.12 21.23
C LEU A 61 -47.93 -15.16 22.23
N GLY A 62 -48.84 -16.00 22.76
CA GLY A 62 -48.53 -16.95 23.81
C GLY A 62 -48.59 -16.37 25.22
N ASN A 63 -48.42 -17.21 26.23
CA ASN A 63 -48.40 -16.82 27.63
C ASN A 63 -47.00 -16.37 28.04
N THR A 64 -46.90 -15.35 28.88
CA THR A 64 -45.61 -14.77 29.36
C THR A 64 -44.74 -15.76 30.14
N ASP A 65 -45.34 -16.85 30.68
CA ASP A 65 -44.63 -17.95 31.32
C ASP A 65 -44.20 -19.06 30.33
N CYS A 66 -44.37 -18.83 29.04
CA CYS A 66 -44.08 -19.76 27.94
C CYS A 66 -44.86 -21.10 28.06
N SER A 67 -46.03 -21.11 28.70
CA SER A 67 -46.84 -22.33 28.91
C SER A 67 -47.79 -22.67 27.77
N SER A 68 -47.99 -21.76 26.79
CA SER A 68 -48.86 -22.02 25.65
C SER A 68 -48.33 -23.16 24.80
N ALA A 69 -49.15 -24.19 24.64
CA ALA A 69 -48.82 -25.33 23.80
C ALA A 69 -49.09 -25.01 22.32
N TRP A 70 -48.64 -25.91 21.47
CA TRP A 70 -48.81 -25.85 20.02
C TRP A 70 -50.29 -25.63 19.65
N TRP A 71 -50.55 -24.64 18.76
CA TRP A 71 -51.88 -24.26 18.27
C TRP A 71 -52.84 -23.62 19.30
N GLU A 72 -52.38 -23.26 20.49
CA GLU A 72 -53.23 -22.58 21.48
C GLU A 72 -53.28 -21.05 21.29
N ALA A 73 -52.30 -20.49 20.57
CA ALA A 73 -52.22 -19.06 20.33
C ALA A 73 -51.84 -18.77 18.85
N HIS A 74 -52.65 -17.92 18.24
CA HIS A 74 -52.52 -17.49 16.84
C HIS A 74 -52.75 -16.01 16.73
N LEU A 75 -52.44 -15.42 15.55
CA LEU A 75 -52.93 -14.10 15.20
C LEU A 75 -54.45 -14.08 15.11
N ASP A 76 -55.09 -12.95 15.45
CA ASP A 76 -56.54 -12.76 15.32
C ASP A 76 -57.01 -12.98 13.88
N GLN A 77 -56.19 -12.62 12.93
CA GLN A 77 -56.39 -12.83 11.48
C GLN A 77 -55.06 -13.12 10.80
N ASP A 78 -55.10 -14.08 9.84
CA ASP A 78 -53.97 -14.32 8.96
C ASP A 78 -53.65 -13.10 8.12
N ILE A 79 -52.37 -12.83 7.93
CA ILE A 79 -51.88 -11.73 7.12
C ILE A 79 -51.84 -12.20 5.67
N LYS A 80 -52.62 -11.58 4.79
CA LYS A 80 -52.55 -11.85 3.36
C LYS A 80 -51.22 -11.37 2.78
N ILE A 81 -50.47 -12.25 2.13
CA ILE A 81 -49.23 -11.96 1.45
C ILE A 81 -49.51 -11.79 -0.04
N GLU A 82 -49.57 -10.56 -0.50
CA GLU A 82 -49.87 -10.25 -1.90
C GLU A 82 -48.75 -10.68 -2.84
N SER A 83 -49.12 -11.02 -4.09
CA SER A 83 -48.13 -11.37 -5.14
C SER A 83 -47.17 -10.22 -5.43
N ASN A 84 -45.92 -10.56 -5.67
CA ASN A 84 -44.82 -9.59 -5.95
C ASN A 84 -44.55 -8.62 -4.79
N LYS A 85 -44.72 -9.11 -3.53
CA LYS A 85 -44.45 -8.32 -2.33
C LYS A 85 -43.55 -9.08 -1.34
N VAL A 86 -42.81 -8.28 -0.58
CA VAL A 86 -42.01 -8.73 0.56
C VAL A 86 -42.63 -8.18 1.84
N TYR A 87 -42.87 -9.05 2.80
CA TYR A 87 -43.39 -8.72 4.12
C TYR A 87 -42.33 -9.02 5.16
N SER A 88 -42.05 -8.08 6.06
CA SER A 88 -41.06 -8.27 7.11
C SER A 88 -41.59 -7.80 8.47
N THR A 89 -41.28 -8.56 9.51
CA THR A 89 -41.56 -8.16 10.90
C THR A 89 -40.48 -8.64 11.83
N THR A 90 -40.30 -7.90 12.93
CA THR A 90 -39.33 -8.26 13.99
C THR A 90 -40.07 -8.44 15.31
N PHE A 91 -39.67 -9.44 16.06
CA PHE A 91 -40.18 -9.69 17.41
C PHE A 91 -39.09 -10.21 18.36
N THR A 92 -39.34 -10.09 19.66
CA THR A 92 -38.51 -10.72 20.69
C THR A 92 -39.12 -12.05 21.05
N ASN A 93 -38.37 -13.13 20.87
CA ASN A 93 -38.78 -14.50 21.24
C ASN A 93 -38.30 -14.80 22.66
N TYR A 94 -39.23 -15.28 23.50
CA TYR A 94 -38.94 -15.82 24.82
C TYR A 94 -39.28 -17.32 24.81
N SER A 95 -38.34 -18.15 25.24
CA SER A 95 -38.46 -19.61 25.18
C SER A 95 -38.50 -20.21 26.58
N SER A 96 -39.28 -21.27 26.76
CA SER A 96 -39.23 -22.09 27.98
C SER A 96 -37.86 -22.78 28.13
N GLY A 97 -37.11 -22.96 27.02
CA GLY A 97 -35.82 -23.64 27.00
C GLY A 97 -35.87 -25.14 27.25
N ALA A 98 -37.07 -25.73 27.32
CA ALA A 98 -37.25 -27.16 27.61
C ALA A 98 -36.83 -28.05 26.43
N SER A 99 -37.02 -27.58 25.22
CA SER A 99 -36.65 -28.27 23.97
C SER A 99 -36.43 -27.29 22.83
N ASN A 100 -35.74 -27.72 21.78
CA ASN A 100 -35.41 -26.85 20.61
C ASN A 100 -36.68 -26.29 19.93
N TRP A 101 -37.77 -27.09 19.90
CA TRP A 101 -39.05 -26.67 19.31
C TRP A 101 -39.83 -25.66 20.16
N ASN A 102 -39.44 -25.41 21.41
CA ASN A 102 -40.09 -24.41 22.25
C ASN A 102 -39.68 -22.97 21.84
N ASN A 103 -40.02 -22.61 20.65
CA ASN A 103 -39.69 -21.31 20.05
C ASN A 103 -40.77 -20.91 19.04
N TYR A 104 -40.49 -19.89 18.24
CA TYR A 104 -41.40 -19.35 17.24
C TYR A 104 -41.73 -20.38 16.15
N VAL A 105 -42.93 -20.25 15.62
CA VAL A 105 -43.47 -21.05 14.53
C VAL A 105 -44.13 -20.12 13.51
N VAL A 106 -43.84 -20.33 12.24
CA VAL A 106 -44.40 -19.57 11.11
C VAL A 106 -45.21 -20.51 10.24
N VAL A 107 -46.45 -20.15 9.95
CA VAL A 107 -47.38 -20.99 9.17
C VAL A 107 -47.76 -20.25 7.89
N LEU A 108 -47.49 -20.88 6.75
CA LEU A 108 -47.97 -20.43 5.45
C LEU A 108 -49.15 -21.29 5.02
N ARG A 109 -50.29 -20.65 4.68
CA ARG A 109 -51.52 -21.35 4.36
C ARG A 109 -52.41 -20.66 3.33
N LYS A 110 -53.41 -21.35 2.83
CA LYS A 110 -54.47 -20.85 1.99
C LYS A 110 -55.54 -20.11 2.80
N ALA A 111 -56.43 -19.40 2.15
CA ALA A 111 -57.57 -18.76 2.80
C ALA A 111 -58.50 -19.74 3.51
N ASP A 112 -58.60 -20.98 3.05
CA ASP A 112 -59.37 -22.05 3.69
C ASP A 112 -58.68 -22.71 4.88
N LYS A 113 -57.49 -22.20 5.29
CA LYS A 113 -56.64 -22.70 6.37
C LYS A 113 -55.85 -23.97 6.03
N THR A 114 -55.91 -24.49 4.81
CA THR A 114 -55.03 -25.55 4.36
C THR A 114 -53.60 -25.03 4.33
N GLU A 115 -52.68 -25.74 4.96
CA GLU A 115 -51.28 -25.33 5.09
C GLU A 115 -50.48 -25.65 3.84
N TYR A 116 -49.70 -24.69 3.38
CA TYR A 116 -48.58 -24.94 2.45
C TYR A 116 -47.42 -25.57 3.22
N CYS A 117 -47.05 -24.95 4.33
CA CYS A 117 -46.00 -25.45 5.21
C CYS A 117 -46.08 -24.77 6.58
N CYS A 118 -45.52 -25.47 7.57
CA CYS A 118 -45.27 -24.96 8.90
C CYS A 118 -43.75 -24.98 9.15
N LEU A 119 -43.16 -23.82 9.37
CA LEU A 119 -41.75 -23.68 9.65
C LEU A 119 -41.54 -23.53 11.14
N ARG A 120 -40.79 -24.45 11.71
CA ARG A 120 -40.38 -24.40 13.11
C ARG A 120 -38.95 -23.89 13.19
N SER A 121 -38.66 -23.12 14.21
CA SER A 121 -37.34 -22.54 14.44
C SER A 121 -36.21 -23.56 14.57
N ASP A 122 -36.52 -24.80 14.97
CA ASP A 122 -35.58 -25.91 15.09
C ASP A 122 -35.37 -26.73 13.79
N ASP A 123 -35.88 -26.27 12.66
CA ASP A 123 -35.74 -26.88 11.33
C ASP A 123 -36.55 -28.19 11.14
N TYR A 124 -37.53 -28.45 12.01
CA TYR A 124 -38.43 -29.62 11.97
C TYR A 124 -39.87 -29.24 11.65
N GLY A 125 -40.08 -28.42 10.61
CA GLY A 125 -41.40 -28.08 10.11
C GLY A 125 -42.02 -29.23 9.30
N TRP A 126 -43.24 -29.03 8.77
CA TRP A 126 -43.95 -29.98 7.92
C TRP A 126 -44.86 -29.28 6.91
N GLY A 127 -45.48 -30.08 6.05
CA GLY A 127 -46.37 -29.68 4.98
C GLY A 127 -45.86 -30.13 3.62
N ASP A 128 -46.78 -30.22 2.65
CA ASP A 128 -46.43 -30.68 1.30
C ASP A 128 -45.36 -29.79 0.64
N SER A 129 -45.50 -28.50 0.81
CA SER A 129 -44.56 -27.51 0.21
C SER A 129 -43.22 -27.45 0.93
N TYR A 130 -43.19 -27.77 2.24
CA TYR A 130 -41.95 -27.83 3.00
C TYR A 130 -41.00 -28.90 2.46
N ALA A 131 -41.51 -30.10 2.16
CA ALA A 131 -40.70 -31.17 1.58
C ALA A 131 -40.17 -30.88 0.20
N SER A 132 -40.76 -29.91 -0.51
CA SER A 132 -40.41 -29.53 -1.89
C SER A 132 -39.52 -28.27 -1.98
N CYS A 133 -39.25 -27.61 -0.87
CA CYS A 133 -38.42 -26.41 -0.84
C CYS A 133 -36.95 -26.72 -0.46
N THR A 134 -36.05 -25.78 -0.73
CA THR A 134 -34.69 -25.83 -0.20
C THR A 134 -34.63 -25.14 1.14
N HIS A 135 -34.10 -25.81 2.15
CA HIS A 135 -33.95 -25.24 3.49
C HIS A 135 -32.53 -25.33 4.01
N SER A 136 -32.16 -24.38 4.85
CA SER A 136 -30.84 -24.32 5.51
C SER A 136 -30.97 -23.63 6.86
N ASN A 137 -30.15 -24.06 7.84
CA ASN A 137 -30.05 -23.44 9.15
C ASN A 137 -28.59 -23.31 9.56
N THR A 138 -28.16 -22.10 9.89
CA THR A 138 -26.77 -21.81 10.30
C THR A 138 -26.47 -22.28 11.72
N ALA A 139 -27.48 -22.55 12.53
CA ALA A 139 -27.34 -23.09 13.89
C ALA A 139 -27.17 -24.61 13.93
N SER A 140 -27.33 -25.32 12.79
CA SER A 140 -27.19 -26.77 12.74
C SER A 140 -25.80 -27.21 13.17
N GLY A 141 -25.71 -28.03 14.22
CA GLY A 141 -24.47 -28.52 14.82
C GLY A 141 -24.18 -28.00 16.23
N ASP A 142 -24.78 -26.87 16.64
CA ASP A 142 -24.72 -26.37 18.03
C ASP A 142 -26.09 -25.95 18.56
N TRP A 143 -27.00 -26.90 18.59
CA TRP A 143 -28.39 -26.68 19.05
C TRP A 143 -28.47 -26.26 20.52
N ALA A 144 -27.59 -26.73 21.40
CA ALA A 144 -27.59 -26.35 22.80
C ALA A 144 -27.19 -24.88 23.01
N GLY A 145 -26.15 -24.44 22.34
CA GLY A 145 -25.73 -23.04 22.36
C GLY A 145 -26.77 -22.12 21.71
N TRP A 146 -27.39 -22.57 20.63
CA TRP A 146 -28.47 -21.83 19.98
C TRP A 146 -29.68 -21.68 20.91
N LEU A 147 -30.19 -22.79 21.50
CA LEU A 147 -31.35 -22.79 22.40
C LEU A 147 -31.13 -21.87 23.60
N ALA A 148 -29.95 -21.88 24.19
CA ALA A 148 -29.62 -21.05 25.34
C ALA A 148 -29.81 -19.55 25.07
N GLN A 149 -29.60 -19.11 23.82
CA GLN A 149 -29.70 -17.72 23.43
C GLN A 149 -31.08 -17.32 22.88
N MET A 150 -31.98 -18.26 22.69
CA MET A 150 -33.32 -17.97 22.13
C MET A 150 -34.26 -17.27 23.12
N ASN A 151 -34.02 -17.36 24.40
CA ASN A 151 -34.82 -16.67 25.41
C ASN A 151 -34.46 -15.19 25.51
N GLY A 152 -35.18 -14.34 24.81
CA GLY A 152 -34.90 -12.91 24.62
C GLY A 152 -34.27 -12.59 23.26
N ALA A 153 -34.16 -13.56 22.35
CA ALA A 153 -33.61 -13.35 21.01
C ALA A 153 -34.48 -12.42 20.16
N LYS A 154 -33.84 -11.59 19.35
CA LYS A 154 -34.51 -10.82 18.28
C LYS A 154 -34.62 -11.67 17.04
N VAL A 155 -35.82 -11.82 16.52
CA VAL A 155 -36.11 -12.59 15.30
C VAL A 155 -36.76 -11.67 14.29
N THR A 156 -36.18 -11.58 13.10
CA THR A 156 -36.77 -10.89 11.95
C THR A 156 -37.22 -11.93 10.94
N VAL A 157 -38.52 -12.02 10.70
CA VAL A 157 -39.11 -12.91 9.69
C VAL A 157 -39.40 -12.08 8.44
N THR A 158 -38.92 -12.56 7.30
CA THR A 158 -39.19 -12.00 5.99
C THR A 158 -39.83 -13.03 5.08
N VAL A 159 -40.99 -12.71 4.51
CA VAL A 159 -41.71 -13.54 3.56
C VAL A 159 -41.78 -12.85 2.23
N THR A 160 -41.28 -13.52 1.17
CA THR A 160 -41.30 -12.98 -0.20
C THR A 160 -42.23 -13.82 -1.06
N ASN A 161 -43.30 -13.23 -1.58
CA ASN A 161 -44.16 -13.82 -2.60
C ASN A 161 -43.77 -13.31 -3.98
N TYR A 162 -43.14 -14.15 -4.79
CA TYR A 162 -42.64 -13.76 -6.09
C TYR A 162 -43.70 -13.60 -7.19
N GLY A 163 -44.97 -14.00 -6.91
CA GLY A 163 -46.04 -13.93 -7.89
C GLY A 163 -45.96 -14.98 -8.99
N ASP A 164 -44.99 -15.89 -8.94
CA ASP A 164 -44.75 -16.99 -9.88
C ASP A 164 -45.08 -18.36 -9.30
N ASN A 165 -45.93 -18.41 -8.29
CA ASN A 165 -46.28 -19.58 -7.50
C ASN A 165 -45.14 -20.13 -6.64
N THR A 166 -44.18 -19.28 -6.31
CA THR A 166 -43.14 -19.57 -5.30
C THR A 166 -43.07 -18.49 -4.24
N CYS A 167 -42.60 -18.88 -3.06
CA CYS A 167 -42.41 -17.99 -1.93
C CYS A 167 -41.13 -18.39 -1.18
N ASP A 168 -40.50 -17.43 -0.54
CA ASP A 168 -39.39 -17.65 0.39
C ASP A 168 -39.80 -17.19 1.79
N VAL A 169 -39.30 -17.87 2.82
CA VAL A 169 -39.37 -17.43 4.21
C VAL A 169 -37.95 -17.46 4.79
N VAL A 170 -37.54 -16.35 5.38
CA VAL A 170 -36.26 -16.20 6.03
C VAL A 170 -36.48 -15.69 7.45
N ALA A 171 -35.87 -16.34 8.43
CA ALA A 171 -35.82 -15.87 9.81
C ALA A 171 -34.38 -15.58 10.19
N ASP A 172 -34.09 -14.31 10.41
CA ASP A 172 -32.79 -13.83 10.92
C ASP A 172 -32.88 -13.71 12.43
N VAL A 173 -32.01 -14.41 13.15
CA VAL A 173 -32.02 -14.49 14.61
C VAL A 173 -30.75 -13.86 15.18
N VAL A 174 -30.93 -12.95 16.13
CA VAL A 174 -29.87 -12.42 16.97
C VAL A 174 -30.11 -12.86 18.40
N GLY A 175 -29.34 -13.83 18.87
CA GLY A 175 -29.41 -14.38 20.23
C GLY A 175 -28.97 -13.37 21.28
N THR A 176 -29.32 -13.66 22.55
CA THR A 176 -29.04 -12.76 23.69
C THR A 176 -27.54 -12.51 23.95
N GLU A 177 -26.68 -13.42 23.54
CA GLU A 177 -25.21 -13.28 23.65
C GLU A 177 -24.55 -12.92 22.30
N GLY A 178 -25.37 -12.48 21.33
CA GLY A 178 -24.90 -12.03 20.03
C GLY A 178 -24.67 -13.13 18.99
N LEU A 179 -25.11 -14.36 19.24
CA LEU A 179 -25.17 -15.41 18.22
C LEU A 179 -26.05 -14.92 17.06
N VAL A 180 -25.50 -14.92 15.84
CA VAL A 180 -26.28 -14.68 14.63
C VAL A 180 -26.55 -15.99 13.94
N SER A 181 -27.81 -16.32 13.75
CA SER A 181 -28.25 -17.52 13.01
C SER A 181 -29.32 -17.14 11.99
N GLN A 182 -29.44 -17.94 10.95
CA GLN A 182 -30.43 -17.74 9.90
C GLN A 182 -31.09 -19.07 9.56
N GLN A 183 -32.39 -19.06 9.54
CA GLN A 183 -33.20 -20.15 9.02
C GLN A 183 -33.81 -19.69 7.70
N LYS A 184 -33.56 -20.42 6.64
CA LYS A 184 -33.90 -20.01 5.29
C LYS A 184 -34.63 -21.15 4.56
N TYR A 185 -35.83 -20.87 4.08
CA TYR A 185 -36.64 -21.76 3.29
C TYR A 185 -36.96 -21.06 1.97
N THR A 186 -36.49 -21.61 0.85
CA THR A 186 -36.60 -20.97 -0.45
C THR A 186 -37.26 -21.85 -1.49
N GLY A 187 -38.01 -21.21 -2.39
CA GLY A 187 -38.73 -21.92 -3.45
C GLY A 187 -39.90 -22.74 -2.97
N ILE A 188 -40.56 -22.30 -1.88
CA ILE A 188 -41.78 -22.97 -1.38
C ILE A 188 -42.88 -22.87 -2.43
N PRO A 189 -43.38 -23.99 -2.98
CA PRO A 189 -44.49 -23.96 -3.93
C PRO A 189 -45.79 -23.48 -3.26
N VAL A 190 -46.37 -22.41 -3.80
CA VAL A 190 -47.60 -21.80 -3.27
C VAL A 190 -48.49 -21.35 -4.42
N GLU A 191 -49.79 -21.16 -4.13
CA GLU A 191 -50.67 -20.41 -5.02
C GLU A 191 -50.50 -18.91 -4.71
N SER A 192 -49.73 -18.19 -5.50
CA SER A 192 -49.30 -16.81 -5.20
C SER A 192 -50.45 -15.82 -4.95
N ALA A 193 -51.64 -16.10 -5.47
CA ALA A 193 -52.81 -15.26 -5.22
C ALA A 193 -53.55 -15.62 -3.91
N ASP A 194 -53.24 -16.79 -3.30
CA ASP A 194 -53.88 -17.33 -2.12
C ASP A 194 -52.82 -17.74 -1.07
N LEU A 195 -52.01 -16.78 -0.67
CA LEU A 195 -50.96 -16.98 0.35
C LEU A 195 -51.24 -16.13 1.57
N TYR A 196 -51.28 -16.80 2.73
CA TYR A 196 -51.52 -16.20 4.03
C TYR A 196 -50.46 -16.63 5.03
N LEU A 197 -50.09 -15.70 5.92
CA LEU A 197 -49.11 -15.89 6.97
C LEU A 197 -49.79 -15.85 8.33
N ASP A 198 -49.46 -16.80 9.15
CA ASP A 198 -49.85 -16.84 10.55
C ASP A 198 -48.62 -17.15 11.41
N PHE A 199 -48.67 -16.77 12.67
CA PHE A 199 -47.67 -17.06 13.66
C PHE A 199 -48.37 -17.86 14.80
N THR A 200 -47.64 -18.83 15.32
CA THR A 200 -48.10 -19.57 16.50
C THR A 200 -46.91 -19.91 17.40
N VAL A 201 -47.19 -20.37 18.59
CA VAL A 201 -46.18 -20.65 19.63
C VAL A 201 -46.23 -22.12 20.04
N ASP A 202 -45.11 -22.62 20.55
CA ASP A 202 -45.03 -23.90 21.21
C ASP A 202 -44.00 -23.83 22.35
N GLY A 203 -44.49 -23.62 23.58
CA GLY A 203 -43.62 -23.41 24.73
C GLY A 203 -42.77 -22.15 24.63
N CYS A 204 -43.32 -21.13 24.00
CA CYS A 204 -42.69 -19.83 23.87
C CYS A 204 -43.72 -18.69 24.00
N TYR A 205 -43.19 -17.47 24.05
CA TYR A 205 -43.94 -16.23 24.04
C TYR A 205 -43.18 -15.23 23.24
N TYR A 206 -43.80 -14.44 22.39
CA TYR A 206 -43.11 -13.37 21.70
C TYR A 206 -43.91 -12.07 21.61
N VAL A 207 -43.14 -10.99 21.50
CA VAL A 207 -43.60 -9.61 21.45
C VAL A 207 -43.13 -8.99 20.14
N PHE A 208 -44.08 -8.64 19.28
CA PHE A 208 -43.77 -7.94 18.03
C PHE A 208 -43.35 -6.51 18.32
N ASP A 209 -42.34 -6.04 17.61
CA ASP A 209 -41.81 -4.68 17.76
C ASP A 209 -42.78 -3.60 17.22
N LYS A 210 -43.65 -3.97 16.26
CA LYS A 210 -44.69 -3.14 15.66
C LYS A 210 -46.01 -3.94 15.53
N ASP A 211 -47.13 -3.22 15.39
CA ASP A 211 -48.44 -3.79 15.12
C ASP A 211 -48.76 -3.94 13.62
N GLU A 212 -47.73 -3.81 12.79
CA GLU A 212 -47.81 -3.94 11.33
C GLU A 212 -46.49 -4.49 10.75
N MET A 213 -46.59 -5.18 9.60
CA MET A 213 -45.42 -5.62 8.84
C MET A 213 -44.96 -4.51 7.91
N ASP A 214 -43.66 -4.41 7.72
CA ASP A 214 -43.06 -3.60 6.66
C ASP A 214 -43.30 -4.30 5.31
N VAL A 215 -43.83 -3.60 4.30
CA VAL A 215 -44.19 -4.17 2.99
C VAL A 215 -43.43 -3.45 1.88
N THR A 216 -42.77 -4.20 1.01
CA THR A 216 -42.05 -3.69 -0.16
C THR A 216 -42.32 -4.54 -1.40
N ASP A 217 -41.93 -4.08 -2.59
CA ASP A 217 -42.09 -4.86 -3.83
C ASP A 217 -41.03 -5.98 -3.92
N ALA A 218 -41.47 -7.21 -4.28
CA ALA A 218 -40.56 -8.34 -4.47
C ALA A 218 -39.69 -8.21 -5.73
N VAL A 219 -40.12 -7.41 -6.70
CA VAL A 219 -39.41 -7.17 -7.98
C VAL A 219 -38.07 -6.46 -7.76
N ASP A 220 -37.92 -5.72 -6.65
CA ASP A 220 -36.74 -4.94 -6.29
C ASP A 220 -35.56 -5.79 -5.75
N GLN A 221 -35.59 -7.10 -5.90
CA GLN A 221 -34.62 -8.01 -5.29
C GLN A 221 -33.63 -8.64 -6.30
N GLN A 222 -33.71 -8.31 -7.59
CA GLN A 222 -32.78 -8.84 -8.59
C GLN A 222 -31.48 -8.03 -8.62
N PRO A 223 -30.31 -8.63 -8.48
CA PRO A 223 -29.05 -7.93 -8.63
C PRO A 223 -28.84 -7.53 -10.10
N VAL A 224 -28.54 -6.26 -10.36
CA VAL A 224 -28.33 -5.71 -11.70
C VAL A 224 -26.87 -5.41 -11.98
N SER A 225 -26.09 -5.09 -10.95
CA SER A 225 -24.65 -4.82 -11.07
C SER A 225 -23.90 -5.15 -9.79
N MET A 226 -22.60 -5.34 -9.92
CA MET A 226 -21.68 -5.60 -8.80
C MET A 226 -20.38 -4.85 -9.02
N GLU A 227 -19.81 -4.32 -7.94
CA GLU A 227 -18.50 -3.67 -7.89
C GLU A 227 -17.67 -4.31 -6.79
N LEU A 228 -16.42 -4.67 -7.08
CA LEU A 228 -15.49 -5.19 -6.08
C LEU A 228 -14.86 -4.06 -5.27
N THR A 229 -14.73 -4.29 -3.96
CA THR A 229 -14.08 -3.39 -3.02
C THR A 229 -13.03 -4.14 -2.20
N ASN A 230 -12.08 -3.40 -1.62
CA ASN A 230 -10.98 -3.96 -0.83
C ASN A 230 -10.08 -4.96 -1.60
N VAL A 231 -9.97 -4.79 -2.93
CA VAL A 231 -9.02 -5.58 -3.73
C VAL A 231 -7.63 -4.99 -3.53
N PRO A 232 -6.65 -5.75 -3.04
CA PRO A 232 -5.27 -5.27 -2.93
C PRO A 232 -4.69 -4.94 -4.30
N GLU A 233 -3.95 -3.85 -4.39
CA GLU A 233 -3.26 -3.45 -5.64
C GLU A 233 -2.14 -4.42 -6.02
N GLU A 234 -1.47 -5.01 -5.01
CA GLU A 234 -0.39 -5.97 -5.20
C GLU A 234 -0.53 -7.16 -4.26
N VAL A 235 -0.08 -8.32 -4.70
CA VAL A 235 0.02 -9.55 -3.90
C VAL A 235 1.33 -10.28 -4.22
N ASN A 236 1.94 -10.91 -3.22
CA ASN A 236 3.17 -11.66 -3.44
C ASN A 236 2.90 -13.02 -4.11
N LEU A 237 3.79 -13.39 -5.01
CA LEU A 237 3.84 -14.75 -5.56
C LEU A 237 3.98 -15.77 -4.42
N GLY A 238 3.19 -16.85 -4.47
CA GLY A 238 3.14 -17.84 -3.40
C GLY A 238 2.09 -17.56 -2.31
N THR A 239 1.35 -16.44 -2.41
CA THR A 239 0.16 -16.23 -1.57
C THR A 239 -0.95 -17.18 -2.02
N GLU A 240 -1.66 -17.78 -1.07
CA GLU A 240 -2.82 -18.63 -1.38
C GLU A 240 -4.00 -17.76 -1.88
N LEU A 241 -4.72 -18.25 -2.90
CA LEU A 241 -5.85 -17.52 -3.47
C LEU A 241 -6.93 -17.24 -2.42
N SER A 242 -7.18 -18.17 -1.50
CA SER A 242 -8.14 -18.03 -0.40
C SER A 242 -7.74 -16.90 0.56
N GLU A 243 -6.45 -16.74 0.84
CA GLU A 243 -5.94 -15.63 1.65
C GLU A 243 -6.15 -14.29 0.94
N PHE A 244 -5.77 -14.20 -0.34
CA PHE A 244 -5.94 -13.01 -1.16
C PHE A 244 -7.41 -12.56 -1.24
N THR A 245 -8.33 -13.51 -1.48
CA THR A 245 -9.74 -13.19 -1.66
C THR A 245 -10.51 -12.95 -0.36
N SER A 246 -9.98 -13.37 0.80
CA SER A 246 -10.66 -13.30 2.10
C SER A 246 -11.11 -11.90 2.53
N GLN A 247 -10.39 -10.86 2.08
CA GLN A 247 -10.66 -9.46 2.40
C GLN A 247 -11.48 -8.73 1.34
N ILE A 248 -11.71 -9.37 0.17
CA ILE A 248 -12.45 -8.78 -0.93
C ILE A 248 -13.93 -8.77 -0.58
N LYS A 249 -14.58 -7.66 -0.83
CA LYS A 249 -16.02 -7.47 -0.70
C LYS A 249 -16.60 -7.01 -2.02
N ALA A 250 -17.90 -7.09 -2.14
CA ALA A 250 -18.61 -6.55 -3.30
C ALA A 250 -19.80 -5.68 -2.86
N LYS A 251 -20.02 -4.60 -3.58
CA LYS A 251 -21.26 -3.82 -3.53
C LYS A 251 -22.15 -4.30 -4.66
N VAL A 252 -23.29 -4.87 -4.32
CA VAL A 252 -24.29 -5.35 -5.28
C VAL A 252 -25.45 -4.38 -5.30
N THR A 253 -25.75 -3.84 -6.48
CA THR A 253 -26.93 -2.99 -6.73
C THR A 253 -28.07 -3.87 -7.25
N TYR A 254 -29.24 -3.69 -6.69
CA TYR A 254 -30.47 -4.37 -7.06
C TYR A 254 -31.35 -3.46 -7.92
N ASP A 255 -32.29 -4.04 -8.66
CA ASP A 255 -33.17 -3.33 -9.62
C ASP A 255 -34.04 -2.25 -8.95
N GLY A 256 -34.34 -2.35 -7.66
CA GLY A 256 -34.96 -1.27 -6.86
C GLY A 256 -34.02 -0.17 -6.39
N GLY A 257 -32.73 -0.17 -6.84
CA GLY A 257 -31.74 0.82 -6.43
C GLY A 257 -31.10 0.53 -5.06
N THR A 258 -31.51 -0.52 -4.35
CA THR A 258 -30.88 -0.92 -3.09
C THR A 258 -29.47 -1.43 -3.33
N VAL A 259 -28.51 -0.98 -2.52
CA VAL A 259 -27.11 -1.45 -2.55
C VAL A 259 -26.81 -2.24 -1.29
N LYS A 260 -26.31 -3.46 -1.45
CA LYS A 260 -25.87 -4.32 -0.33
C LYS A 260 -24.39 -4.65 -0.44
N GLU A 261 -23.67 -4.67 0.69
CA GLU A 261 -22.31 -5.18 0.77
C GLU A 261 -22.34 -6.69 0.96
N ILE A 262 -21.64 -7.41 0.11
CA ILE A 262 -21.53 -8.86 0.07
C ILE A 262 -20.11 -9.27 0.45
N SER A 263 -19.98 -10.30 1.26
CA SER A 263 -18.68 -10.82 1.70
C SER A 263 -18.05 -11.81 0.71
N ALA A 264 -16.76 -12.11 0.89
CA ALA A 264 -16.03 -13.05 0.03
C ALA A 264 -16.66 -14.46 0.01
N SER A 265 -17.26 -14.90 1.12
CA SER A 265 -17.94 -16.22 1.23
C SER A 265 -19.08 -16.39 0.25
N ASP A 266 -19.65 -15.29 -0.18
CA ASP A 266 -20.83 -15.23 -1.05
C ASP A 266 -20.46 -15.04 -2.53
N LEU A 267 -19.17 -15.06 -2.82
CA LEU A 267 -18.61 -14.87 -4.14
C LEU A 267 -17.78 -16.09 -4.57
N SER A 268 -17.79 -16.37 -5.87
CA SER A 268 -16.86 -17.30 -6.50
C SER A 268 -15.81 -16.52 -7.26
N PHE A 269 -14.53 -16.84 -7.07
CA PHE A 269 -13.42 -16.09 -7.64
C PHE A 269 -12.65 -16.86 -8.71
N MET A 270 -12.20 -16.14 -9.72
CA MET A 270 -11.27 -16.60 -10.76
C MET A 270 -10.23 -15.51 -11.04
N VAL A 271 -8.99 -15.89 -11.26
CA VAL A 271 -7.91 -14.97 -11.68
C VAL A 271 -7.53 -15.20 -13.12
N VAL A 272 -7.36 -14.13 -13.87
CA VAL A 272 -7.01 -14.16 -15.30
C VAL A 272 -5.74 -13.34 -15.52
N PRO A 273 -4.72 -13.86 -16.25
CA PRO A 273 -4.64 -15.18 -16.89
C PRO A 273 -4.44 -16.33 -15.90
N ASP A 274 -3.71 -16.13 -14.80
CA ASP A 274 -3.50 -17.09 -13.71
C ASP A 274 -2.94 -16.37 -12.48
N PHE A 275 -2.98 -17.02 -11.30
CA PHE A 275 -2.53 -16.44 -10.04
C PHE A 275 -1.05 -16.71 -9.73
N ASN A 276 -0.43 -17.68 -10.41
CA ASN A 276 0.89 -18.20 -10.04
C ASN A 276 2.05 -17.65 -10.88
N THR A 277 1.82 -16.61 -11.69
CA THR A 277 2.84 -15.93 -12.46
C THR A 277 2.86 -14.43 -12.16
N LEU A 278 4.04 -13.81 -12.34
CA LEU A 278 4.23 -12.37 -12.09
C LEU A 278 3.49 -11.49 -13.10
N GLY A 279 3.22 -10.27 -12.70
CA GLY A 279 2.69 -9.21 -13.56
C GLY A 279 1.22 -8.88 -13.31
N ASP A 280 0.65 -8.08 -14.19
CA ASP A 280 -0.71 -7.57 -14.08
C ASP A 280 -1.75 -8.69 -14.28
N LYS A 281 -2.75 -8.71 -13.42
CA LYS A 281 -3.82 -9.71 -13.34
C LYS A 281 -5.16 -9.05 -13.13
N TYR A 282 -6.21 -9.85 -13.35
CA TYR A 282 -7.56 -9.47 -12.99
C TYR A 282 -8.16 -10.55 -12.09
N ILE A 283 -8.75 -10.11 -10.98
CA ILE A 283 -9.68 -10.93 -10.21
C ILE A 283 -11.08 -10.75 -10.79
N VAL A 284 -11.73 -11.84 -11.11
CA VAL A 284 -13.14 -11.86 -11.52
C VAL A 284 -13.93 -12.54 -10.43
N ALA A 285 -14.92 -11.85 -9.89
CA ALA A 285 -15.85 -12.42 -8.92
C ALA A 285 -17.22 -12.61 -9.55
N THR A 286 -17.85 -13.71 -9.19
CA THR A 286 -19.22 -14.06 -9.59
C THR A 286 -20.06 -14.16 -8.33
N LEU A 287 -21.23 -13.52 -8.30
CA LEU A 287 -22.17 -13.62 -7.19
C LEU A 287 -22.77 -15.03 -7.15
N ASN A 288 -22.71 -15.69 -5.97
CA ASN A 288 -23.27 -17.01 -5.79
C ASN A 288 -24.79 -16.97 -5.92
N LYS A 289 -25.34 -17.85 -6.75
CA LYS A 289 -26.79 -17.89 -7.03
C LYS A 289 -27.65 -18.18 -5.80
N THR A 290 -27.08 -18.83 -4.77
CA THR A 290 -27.78 -19.15 -3.52
C THR A 290 -28.15 -17.93 -2.67
N LEU A 291 -27.49 -16.77 -2.91
CA LEU A 291 -27.81 -15.51 -2.23
C LEU A 291 -28.91 -14.71 -2.94
N LEU A 292 -29.31 -15.15 -4.11
CA LEU A 292 -30.40 -14.55 -4.84
C LEU A 292 -31.68 -15.16 -4.33
N ASN A 293 -32.56 -14.37 -3.74
CA ASN A 293 -33.88 -14.82 -3.30
C ASN A 293 -34.73 -15.35 -4.47
N LYS A 294 -34.31 -15.13 -5.69
CA LYS A 294 -34.81 -15.71 -6.92
C LYS A 294 -33.63 -16.09 -7.81
N GLN A 295 -33.78 -17.15 -8.61
CA GLN A 295 -32.74 -17.50 -9.58
C GLN A 295 -32.56 -16.31 -10.55
N ALA A 296 -31.40 -15.65 -10.50
CA ALA A 296 -31.10 -14.55 -11.39
C ALA A 296 -31.13 -15.03 -12.84
N ASP A 297 -31.84 -14.32 -13.69
CA ASP A 297 -31.86 -14.58 -15.14
C ASP A 297 -30.49 -14.38 -15.77
N LYS A 298 -29.60 -13.64 -15.09
CA LYS A 298 -28.24 -13.31 -15.54
C LYS A 298 -27.21 -13.59 -14.44
N THR A 299 -26.04 -14.05 -14.85
CA THR A 299 -24.87 -14.11 -13.99
C THR A 299 -24.32 -12.69 -13.76
N ILE A 300 -24.18 -12.31 -12.49
CA ILE A 300 -23.61 -11.02 -12.11
C ILE A 300 -22.14 -11.21 -11.78
N ASN A 301 -21.28 -10.54 -12.52
CA ASN A 301 -19.83 -10.58 -12.38
C ASN A 301 -19.28 -9.16 -12.19
N ALA A 302 -18.14 -9.08 -11.49
CA ALA A 302 -17.32 -7.89 -11.44
C ALA A 302 -15.84 -8.28 -11.56
N SER A 303 -15.01 -7.37 -12.01
CA SER A 303 -13.57 -7.59 -12.10
C SER A 303 -12.80 -6.39 -11.57
N ALA A 304 -11.61 -6.64 -11.04
CA ALA A 304 -10.67 -5.61 -10.64
C ALA A 304 -9.24 -6.01 -11.00
N ALA A 305 -8.42 -5.03 -11.34
CA ALA A 305 -7.02 -5.23 -11.63
C ALA A 305 -6.20 -5.31 -10.34
N PHE A 306 -5.16 -6.13 -10.35
CA PHE A 306 -4.12 -6.20 -9.33
C PHE A 306 -2.83 -6.72 -9.95
N LYS A 307 -1.74 -6.71 -9.19
CA LYS A 307 -0.43 -7.17 -9.68
C LYS A 307 0.15 -8.26 -8.78
N VAL A 308 0.62 -9.34 -9.39
CA VAL A 308 1.42 -10.35 -8.70
C VAL A 308 2.88 -9.94 -8.76
N VAL A 309 3.51 -9.73 -7.60
CA VAL A 309 4.89 -9.30 -7.43
C VAL A 309 5.70 -10.36 -6.69
N ASP A 310 7.01 -10.36 -6.91
CA ASP A 310 7.95 -11.20 -6.15
C ASP A 310 8.81 -10.28 -5.29
N THR A 311 8.29 -9.90 -4.13
CA THR A 311 8.97 -9.02 -3.17
C THR A 311 9.17 -9.74 -1.84
N PRO A 312 10.29 -9.50 -1.14
CA PRO A 312 10.51 -10.14 0.15
C PRO A 312 9.46 -9.69 1.19
N VAL A 313 8.94 -10.64 1.95
CA VAL A 313 8.04 -10.38 3.08
C VAL A 313 8.81 -10.03 4.36
N LYS A 314 10.11 -10.34 4.39
CA LYS A 314 11.04 -9.99 5.46
C LYS A 314 12.43 -9.77 4.88
N ILE A 315 13.19 -8.80 5.41
CA ILE A 315 14.63 -8.67 5.16
C ILE A 315 15.42 -8.62 6.46
N GLU A 316 16.66 -9.10 6.43
CA GLU A 316 17.59 -9.03 7.57
C GLU A 316 19.03 -8.85 7.09
N VAL A 317 19.82 -8.09 7.85
CA VAL A 317 21.24 -7.92 7.58
C VAL A 317 22.00 -9.16 8.08
N THR A 318 22.64 -9.90 7.18
CA THR A 318 23.45 -11.09 7.49
C THR A 318 24.94 -10.79 7.54
N SER A 319 25.40 -9.77 6.80
CA SER A 319 26.77 -9.25 6.88
C SER A 319 26.75 -7.72 6.94
N LYS A 320 27.53 -7.14 7.85
CA LYS A 320 27.67 -5.68 7.95
C LYS A 320 28.55 -5.13 6.83
N PRO A 321 28.39 -3.84 6.45
CA PRO A 321 29.29 -3.23 5.50
C PRO A 321 30.74 -3.23 6.00
N LYS A 322 31.67 -3.25 5.06
CA LYS A 322 33.11 -3.25 5.32
C LYS A 322 33.56 -1.99 6.09
N HIS A 323 32.98 -0.86 5.76
CA HIS A 323 33.27 0.42 6.40
C HIS A 323 32.06 0.87 7.21
N THR A 324 32.23 0.98 8.52
CA THR A 324 31.18 1.42 9.46
C THR A 324 31.60 2.67 10.25
N ASN A 325 32.82 3.18 10.05
CA ASN A 325 33.32 4.40 10.65
C ASN A 325 33.51 5.44 9.56
N TYR A 326 32.65 6.43 9.50
CA TYR A 326 32.69 7.53 8.52
C TYR A 326 33.28 8.76 9.16
N TYR A 327 33.82 9.65 8.32
CA TYR A 327 34.48 10.85 8.77
C TYR A 327 34.04 12.05 7.95
N PHE A 328 34.01 13.19 8.58
CA PHE A 328 33.76 14.47 7.94
C PHE A 328 34.64 15.57 8.54
N TYR A 329 34.84 16.63 7.79
CA TYR A 329 35.39 17.88 8.26
C TYR A 329 34.59 19.04 7.70
N ASN A 330 34.22 20.00 8.55
CA ASN A 330 33.50 21.19 8.17
C ASN A 330 34.42 22.41 8.38
N SER A 331 34.96 22.96 7.29
CA SER A 331 35.65 24.25 7.31
C SER A 331 34.67 25.42 7.32
N SER A 332 35.15 26.64 7.44
CA SER A 332 34.31 27.83 7.28
C SER A 332 33.68 27.96 5.88
N ALA A 333 34.22 27.26 4.88
CA ALA A 333 33.67 27.22 3.53
C ALA A 333 32.26 26.60 3.45
N ILE A 334 31.87 25.79 4.45
CA ILE A 334 30.55 25.10 4.52
C ILE A 334 29.87 25.32 5.88
N LEU A 335 30.23 26.39 6.58
CA LEU A 335 29.65 26.72 7.85
C LEU A 335 28.12 26.98 7.70
N GLY A 336 27.31 26.27 8.49
CA GLY A 336 25.84 26.37 8.44
C GLY A 336 25.16 25.58 7.33
N VAL A 337 25.92 24.83 6.51
CA VAL A 337 25.35 23.91 5.51
C VAL A 337 25.02 22.58 6.18
N GLU A 338 23.75 22.18 6.16
CA GLU A 338 23.37 20.81 6.51
C GLU A 338 23.81 19.86 5.41
N ARG A 339 24.54 18.83 5.77
CA ARG A 339 25.05 17.85 4.81
C ARG A 339 24.87 16.42 5.27
N THR A 340 24.84 15.51 4.31
CA THR A 340 24.80 14.08 4.53
C THR A 340 25.99 13.39 3.90
N LEU A 341 26.36 12.23 4.41
CA LEU A 341 27.36 11.33 3.86
C LEU A 341 26.65 10.20 3.11
N ALA A 342 27.20 9.75 2.01
CA ALA A 342 26.73 8.56 1.31
C ALA A 342 26.94 7.32 2.18
N PHE A 343 26.01 6.38 2.14
CA PHE A 343 26.18 5.08 2.77
C PHE A 343 27.00 4.16 1.84
N ASP A 344 28.04 3.54 2.37
CA ASP A 344 28.85 2.55 1.67
C ASP A 344 28.31 1.14 1.95
N ALA A 345 27.69 0.55 0.95
CA ALA A 345 27.14 -0.80 1.03
C ALA A 345 28.16 -1.91 0.71
N THR A 346 29.45 -1.57 0.50
CA THR A 346 30.50 -2.56 0.20
C THR A 346 30.60 -3.62 1.30
N GLY A 347 30.41 -4.88 0.94
CA GLY A 347 30.43 -6.02 1.90
C GLY A 347 29.15 -6.19 2.71
N LEU A 348 28.15 -5.33 2.52
CA LEU A 348 26.82 -5.52 3.10
C LEU A 348 26.12 -6.70 2.41
N GLU A 349 25.58 -7.61 3.21
CA GLU A 349 24.66 -8.64 2.71
C GLU A 349 23.32 -8.52 3.43
N VAL A 350 22.27 -8.42 2.64
CA VAL A 350 20.88 -8.39 3.10
C VAL A 350 20.16 -9.60 2.54
N LYS A 351 19.63 -10.44 3.43
CA LYS A 351 18.89 -11.64 3.08
C LYS A 351 17.40 -11.32 3.05
N GLY A 352 16.76 -11.58 1.92
CA GLY A 352 15.32 -11.55 1.75
C GLY A 352 14.69 -12.91 2.01
N THR A 353 13.53 -12.94 2.66
CA THR A 353 12.63 -14.10 2.76
C THR A 353 11.34 -13.79 2.04
N TYR A 354 10.89 -14.70 1.19
CA TYR A 354 9.70 -14.55 0.34
C TYR A 354 8.50 -15.33 0.91
N GLN A 355 7.31 -15.09 0.39
CA GLN A 355 6.07 -15.71 0.86
C GLN A 355 6.10 -17.24 0.76
N ASP A 356 6.74 -17.79 -0.25
CA ASP A 356 6.93 -19.23 -0.45
C ASP A 356 7.99 -19.88 0.46
N GLY A 357 8.61 -19.09 1.36
CA GLY A 357 9.69 -19.52 2.25
C GLY A 357 11.08 -19.52 1.61
N ARG A 358 11.21 -19.23 0.33
CA ARG A 358 12.49 -19.04 -0.34
C ARG A 358 13.28 -17.91 0.30
N THR A 359 14.59 -18.05 0.31
CA THR A 359 15.50 -17.00 0.79
C THR A 359 16.62 -16.75 -0.20
N GLU A 360 17.01 -15.49 -0.38
CA GLU A 360 18.15 -15.11 -1.22
C GLU A 360 18.88 -13.88 -0.66
N VAL A 361 20.14 -13.70 -1.05
CA VAL A 361 20.87 -12.46 -0.80
C VAL A 361 20.45 -11.45 -1.86
N LEU A 362 19.94 -10.31 -1.39
CA LEU A 362 19.44 -9.25 -2.26
C LEU A 362 20.61 -8.47 -2.88
N ASP A 363 20.49 -8.07 -4.12
CA ASP A 363 21.41 -7.17 -4.79
C ASP A 363 21.29 -5.77 -4.18
N ASN A 364 22.42 -5.24 -3.66
CA ASN A 364 22.46 -3.91 -3.05
C ASN A 364 22.02 -2.78 -4.02
N SER A 365 22.12 -2.97 -5.33
CA SER A 365 21.65 -2.01 -6.34
C SER A 365 20.12 -1.88 -6.38
N LYS A 366 19.40 -2.86 -5.83
CA LYS A 366 17.93 -2.89 -5.73
C LYS A 366 17.42 -2.44 -4.35
N LEU A 367 18.33 -2.08 -3.45
CA LEU A 367 18.02 -1.56 -2.12
C LEU A 367 18.14 -0.05 -2.11
N THR A 368 17.36 0.60 -1.29
CA THR A 368 17.51 2.01 -0.97
C THR A 368 18.01 2.18 0.46
N PHE A 369 18.83 3.20 0.66
CA PHE A 369 19.47 3.48 1.94
C PHE A 369 19.14 4.90 2.38
N SER A 370 18.80 5.06 3.67
CA SER A 370 18.64 6.39 4.22
C SER A 370 19.99 7.11 4.27
N THR A 371 19.96 8.44 4.17
CA THR A 371 21.16 9.29 4.27
C THR A 371 21.76 9.24 5.69
N VAL A 372 23.07 9.44 5.78
CA VAL A 372 23.79 9.53 7.05
C VAL A 372 24.13 11.00 7.33
N PRO A 373 23.63 11.61 8.43
CA PRO A 373 23.99 12.98 8.77
C PRO A 373 25.50 13.14 8.98
N ALA A 374 26.12 14.21 8.45
CA ALA A 374 27.52 14.55 8.74
C ALA A 374 27.64 15.21 10.12
N LYS A 375 27.30 14.45 11.16
CA LYS A 375 27.31 14.84 12.57
C LYS A 375 27.89 13.71 13.40
N ALA A 376 28.83 14.02 14.28
CA ALA A 376 29.48 13.00 15.11
C ALA A 376 28.46 12.25 15.98
N GLY A 377 28.59 10.91 16.00
CA GLY A 377 27.70 10.01 16.73
C GLY A 377 27.45 8.71 16.00
N GLU A 378 26.57 7.88 16.58
CA GLU A 378 26.05 6.67 15.94
C GLU A 378 24.75 7.01 15.18
N HIS A 379 24.66 6.54 13.96
CA HIS A 379 23.50 6.77 13.10
C HIS A 379 22.99 5.45 12.55
N LYS A 380 21.69 5.24 12.63
CA LYS A 380 21.01 4.12 12.00
C LYS A 380 20.75 4.43 10.53
N VAL A 381 21.16 3.51 9.68
CA VAL A 381 20.83 3.52 8.26
C VAL A 381 19.70 2.54 8.04
N VAL A 382 18.58 3.04 7.56
CA VAL A 382 17.43 2.22 7.18
C VAL A 382 17.67 1.72 5.75
N ILE A 383 17.63 0.41 5.61
CA ILE A 383 17.73 -0.32 4.35
C ILE A 383 16.31 -0.70 3.95
N THR A 384 15.88 -0.32 2.76
CA THR A 384 14.53 -0.63 2.26
C THR A 384 14.62 -1.44 0.97
N ALA A 385 13.95 -2.58 0.95
CA ALA A 385 13.79 -3.41 -0.23
C ALA A 385 12.49 -3.08 -0.98
N ASN A 386 12.37 -3.55 -2.23
CA ASN A 386 11.12 -3.56 -2.95
C ASN A 386 10.02 -4.21 -2.09
N GLY A 387 8.81 -3.64 -2.11
CA GLY A 387 7.72 -4.05 -1.21
C GLY A 387 7.80 -3.40 0.18
N GLY A 388 8.71 -2.42 0.39
CA GLY A 388 8.74 -1.57 1.57
C GLY A 388 9.26 -2.23 2.85
N LYS A 389 9.79 -3.45 2.80
CA LYS A 389 10.37 -4.12 3.98
C LYS A 389 11.72 -3.50 4.32
N THR A 390 11.95 -3.30 5.62
CA THR A 390 13.11 -2.58 6.11
C THR A 390 13.97 -3.41 7.05
N ALA A 391 15.28 -3.10 7.06
CA ALA A 391 16.25 -3.55 8.06
C ALA A 391 17.14 -2.36 8.44
N GLU A 392 17.91 -2.47 9.50
CA GLU A 392 18.79 -1.39 9.97
C GLU A 392 20.23 -1.86 10.13
N VAL A 393 21.16 -0.94 9.85
CA VAL A 393 22.56 -1.08 10.22
C VAL A 393 23.04 0.21 10.87
N THR A 394 23.95 0.12 11.82
CA THR A 394 24.50 1.30 12.50
C THR A 394 25.89 1.63 11.95
N VAL A 395 26.11 2.90 11.62
CA VAL A 395 27.40 3.48 11.29
C VAL A 395 27.79 4.54 12.33
N LYS A 396 29.08 4.68 12.58
CA LYS A 396 29.63 5.71 13.47
C LYS A 396 30.25 6.83 12.64
N VAL A 397 29.78 8.04 12.84
CA VAL A 397 30.31 9.23 12.19
C VAL A 397 31.23 9.99 13.16
N ASN A 398 32.40 10.39 12.70
CA ASN A 398 33.42 11.05 13.49
C ASN A 398 33.87 12.34 12.77
N GLU A 399 34.19 13.36 13.53
CA GLU A 399 34.89 14.53 13.00
C GLU A 399 36.36 14.15 12.74
N SER A 400 36.85 14.48 11.53
CA SER A 400 38.22 14.17 11.11
C SER A 400 39.22 15.14 11.73
N LYS A 401 40.39 14.63 12.10
CA LYS A 401 41.51 15.48 12.55
C LYS A 401 42.24 16.06 11.36
N VAL A 402 42.38 17.38 11.37
CA VAL A 402 43.15 18.12 10.38
C VAL A 402 44.64 18.01 10.69
N THR A 403 45.44 17.73 9.68
CA THR A 403 46.89 17.81 9.73
C THR A 403 47.42 18.52 8.51
N ALA A 404 48.32 19.44 8.72
CA ALA A 404 48.98 20.15 7.63
C ALA A 404 49.85 19.20 6.77
N ALA A 405 49.81 19.40 5.48
CA ALA A 405 50.64 18.71 4.51
C ALA A 405 51.42 19.69 3.65
N ASN A 406 52.68 19.36 3.38
CA ASN A 406 53.54 20.14 2.53
C ASN A 406 53.83 19.35 1.25
N PRO A 407 53.30 19.76 0.10
CA PRO A 407 53.63 19.16 -1.17
C PRO A 407 55.12 19.37 -1.52
N GLU A 408 55.68 18.42 -2.23
CA GLU A 408 56.97 18.55 -2.87
C GLU A 408 56.78 18.49 -4.41
N PRO A 409 57.42 19.35 -5.17
CA PRO A 409 58.25 20.49 -4.71
C PRO A 409 57.40 21.56 -4.00
N THR A 410 58.02 22.35 -3.14
CA THR A 410 57.37 23.47 -2.42
C THR A 410 56.99 24.65 -3.31
N SER A 411 57.38 24.59 -4.58
CA SER A 411 57.01 25.56 -5.63
C SER A 411 56.70 24.77 -6.90
N LEU A 412 55.53 24.96 -7.46
CA LEU A 412 55.08 24.25 -8.65
C LEU A 412 54.75 25.21 -9.79
N GLY A 413 55.24 24.91 -10.99
CA GLY A 413 55.12 25.73 -12.16
C GLY A 413 56.20 26.82 -12.24
N ALA A 414 56.42 27.35 -13.43
CA ALA A 414 57.38 28.46 -13.68
C ALA A 414 56.89 29.76 -13.05
N ALA A 415 57.79 30.57 -12.51
CA ALA A 415 57.44 31.83 -11.85
C ALA A 415 56.80 32.86 -12.78
N ASP A 416 56.98 32.72 -14.08
CA ASP A 416 56.36 33.55 -15.15
C ASP A 416 54.98 32.97 -15.56
N CYS A 417 54.51 31.93 -14.90
CA CYS A 417 53.24 31.25 -15.17
C CYS A 417 53.13 30.66 -16.59
N SER A 418 54.24 30.24 -17.20
CA SER A 418 54.27 29.74 -18.57
C SER A 418 53.93 28.24 -18.72
N ASP A 419 53.92 27.48 -17.62
CA ASP A 419 53.64 26.04 -17.67
C ASP A 419 52.16 25.76 -18.01
N ALA A 420 51.99 24.86 -18.97
CA ALA A 420 50.69 24.42 -19.43
C ALA A 420 50.14 23.30 -18.53
N PHE A 421 48.87 23.07 -18.67
CA PHE A 421 48.14 21.99 -17.98
C PHE A 421 48.83 20.63 -18.23
N TRP A 422 49.00 19.83 -17.17
CA TRP A 422 49.64 18.50 -17.16
C TRP A 422 51.14 18.49 -17.47
N SER A 423 51.82 19.63 -17.48
CA SER A 423 53.26 19.66 -17.69
C SER A 423 54.08 19.41 -16.43
N VAL A 424 53.57 19.81 -15.28
CA VAL A 424 54.23 19.68 -13.98
C VAL A 424 53.28 19.26 -12.88
N PHE A 425 53.78 18.46 -11.90
CA PHE A 425 52.99 17.96 -10.79
C PHE A 425 53.78 17.99 -9.48
N THR A 426 53.06 18.05 -8.36
CA THR A 426 53.63 17.66 -7.07
C THR A 426 53.75 16.14 -6.96
N ASP A 427 54.55 15.68 -6.01
CA ASP A 427 54.47 14.30 -5.55
C ASP A 427 53.04 13.98 -5.00
N ASP A 428 52.64 12.72 -5.10
CA ASP A 428 51.38 12.26 -4.54
C ASP A 428 51.42 12.26 -3.01
N ILE A 429 50.41 12.82 -2.42
CA ILE A 429 50.26 12.86 -0.96
C ILE A 429 49.09 11.96 -0.59
N LYS A 430 49.36 10.91 0.18
CA LYS A 430 48.32 9.97 0.67
C LYS A 430 47.41 10.65 1.69
N ILE A 431 46.11 10.47 1.50
CA ILE A 431 45.07 10.87 2.43
C ILE A 431 44.52 9.58 3.11
N PRO A 432 45.04 9.20 4.27
CA PRO A 432 44.56 7.99 4.95
C PRO A 432 43.07 8.03 5.24
N ALA A 433 42.41 6.86 5.30
CA ALA A 433 41.02 6.74 5.65
C ALA A 433 40.69 7.51 6.94
N GLY A 434 39.69 8.36 6.91
CA GLY A 434 39.26 9.21 8.02
C GLY A 434 40.16 10.41 8.33
N ALA A 435 41.20 10.68 7.51
CA ALA A 435 42.07 11.83 7.71
C ALA A 435 41.65 13.04 6.87
N THR A 436 41.95 14.24 7.39
CA THR A 436 41.88 15.48 6.63
C THR A 436 43.30 16.07 6.52
N ARG A 437 43.70 16.41 5.31
CA ARG A 437 44.96 17.16 5.04
C ARG A 437 44.64 18.59 4.71
N GLU A 438 45.41 19.52 5.32
CA GLU A 438 45.36 20.94 5.05
C GLU A 438 46.56 21.33 4.20
N PHE A 439 46.32 22.02 3.08
CA PHE A 439 47.31 22.58 2.18
C PHE A 439 47.18 24.10 2.20
N ASN A 440 48.29 24.79 2.37
CA ASN A 440 48.34 26.24 2.31
C ASN A 440 49.33 26.66 1.19
N PHE A 441 48.84 27.47 0.26
CA PHE A 441 49.68 27.98 -0.84
C PHE A 441 49.25 29.35 -1.32
N THR A 442 50.15 30.01 -2.02
CA THR A 442 49.85 31.24 -2.77
C THR A 442 49.74 30.86 -4.23
N ASN A 443 48.66 31.25 -4.88
CA ASN A 443 48.42 31.07 -6.30
C ASN A 443 48.79 32.35 -7.06
N TYR A 444 49.66 32.22 -8.05
CA TYR A 444 49.94 33.26 -9.03
C TYR A 444 49.42 32.82 -10.40
N THR A 445 48.90 33.73 -11.19
CA THR A 445 48.27 33.39 -12.47
C THR A 445 48.77 34.29 -13.58
N SER A 446 48.87 33.75 -14.79
CA SER A 446 49.15 34.51 -16.01
C SER A 446 48.05 35.51 -16.36
N GLY A 447 46.84 35.26 -15.88
CA GLY A 447 45.65 36.08 -16.16
C GLY A 447 45.13 35.97 -17.59
N ALA A 448 45.61 35.01 -18.38
CA ALA A 448 45.20 34.85 -19.78
C ALA A 448 43.80 34.21 -19.92
N GLY A 449 43.37 33.40 -18.95
CA GLY A 449 42.06 32.78 -18.91
C GLY A 449 41.68 32.36 -17.49
N THR A 450 40.39 32.12 -17.22
CA THR A 450 39.89 31.72 -15.90
C THR A 450 40.48 30.40 -15.43
N TRP A 451 40.80 29.51 -16.35
CA TRP A 451 41.44 28.21 -16.08
C TRP A 451 42.91 28.33 -15.65
N ASN A 452 43.56 29.50 -15.86
CA ASN A 452 44.98 29.69 -15.51
C ASN A 452 45.16 29.85 -13.99
N ASN A 453 44.90 28.81 -13.24
CA ASN A 453 44.98 28.78 -11.79
C ASN A 453 45.42 27.40 -11.28
N TYR A 454 45.27 27.15 -9.98
CA TYR A 454 45.57 25.87 -9.38
C TYR A 454 44.60 24.79 -9.83
N VAL A 455 45.13 23.57 -9.89
CA VAL A 455 44.33 22.35 -10.15
C VAL A 455 44.67 21.30 -9.11
N VAL A 456 43.66 20.67 -8.56
CA VAL A 456 43.77 19.61 -7.56
C VAL A 456 43.29 18.31 -8.16
N ILE A 457 44.06 17.24 -8.04
CA ILE A 457 43.80 15.94 -8.62
C ILE A 457 43.66 14.91 -7.50
N LEU A 458 42.53 14.24 -7.43
CA LEU A 458 42.30 13.06 -6.58
C LEU A 458 42.41 11.79 -7.44
N ARG A 459 43.20 10.81 -6.96
CA ARG A 459 43.42 9.55 -7.69
C ARG A 459 43.86 8.40 -6.75
N ASP A 460 43.95 7.19 -7.30
CA ASP A 460 44.61 6.06 -6.67
C ASP A 460 46.15 6.16 -6.77
N ALA A 461 46.86 5.32 -6.01
CA ALA A 461 48.32 5.26 -6.05
C ALA A 461 48.86 4.74 -7.39
N ALA A 462 48.10 3.92 -8.08
CA ALA A 462 48.50 3.36 -9.38
C ALA A 462 48.47 4.38 -10.51
N LYS A 463 47.84 5.53 -10.27
CA LYS A 463 47.64 6.60 -11.28
C LYS A 463 46.91 6.06 -12.51
N THR A 464 46.03 5.10 -12.30
CA THR A 464 45.17 4.54 -13.35
C THR A 464 44.05 5.52 -13.69
N ALA A 465 43.76 5.68 -14.97
CA ALA A 465 42.65 6.48 -15.39
C ALA A 465 41.34 5.68 -15.20
N PRO A 466 40.21 6.34 -14.87
CA PRO A 466 40.05 7.78 -14.65
C PRO A 466 40.47 8.22 -13.24
N GLU A 467 40.83 9.47 -13.08
CA GLU A 467 41.00 10.12 -11.79
C GLU A 467 39.67 10.06 -11.01
N TYR A 468 39.72 10.04 -9.67
CA TYR A 468 38.52 10.17 -8.84
C TYR A 468 37.86 11.54 -9.05
N GLY A 469 38.64 12.59 -9.16
CA GLY A 469 38.18 13.92 -9.50
C GLY A 469 39.33 14.90 -9.75
N VAL A 470 39.11 15.83 -10.66
CA VAL A 470 39.98 16.98 -10.93
C VAL A 470 39.18 18.24 -10.62
N VAL A 471 39.61 18.99 -9.62
CA VAL A 471 39.00 20.24 -9.20
C VAL A 471 39.83 21.42 -9.67
N ARG A 472 39.24 22.32 -10.45
CA ARG A 472 39.85 23.56 -10.93
C ARG A 472 39.28 24.74 -10.16
N ALA A 473 40.10 25.78 -9.99
CA ALA A 473 39.72 26.99 -9.29
C ALA A 473 38.50 27.70 -9.91
N ASP A 474 38.30 27.56 -11.22
CA ASP A 474 37.21 28.17 -11.98
C ASP A 474 35.90 27.31 -12.02
N ASN A 475 35.77 26.29 -11.17
CA ASN A 475 34.64 25.39 -11.10
C ASN A 475 34.42 24.43 -12.29
N TYR A 476 35.37 24.30 -13.21
CA TYR A 476 35.30 23.43 -14.40
C TYR A 476 36.20 22.19 -14.28
N GLY A 477 36.00 21.41 -13.25
CA GLY A 477 36.67 20.12 -13.07
C GLY A 477 35.93 18.95 -13.72
N TRP A 478 36.46 17.72 -13.56
CA TRP A 478 35.87 16.46 -14.05
C TRP A 478 36.34 15.25 -13.22
N GLY A 479 35.87 14.08 -13.56
CA GLY A 479 36.23 12.79 -12.93
C GLY A 479 35.04 11.94 -12.60
N ASN A 480 35.26 10.73 -12.09
CA ASN A 480 34.22 9.76 -11.79
C ASN A 480 33.10 10.29 -10.86
N GLY A 481 33.45 11.05 -9.86
CA GLY A 481 32.49 11.58 -8.90
C GLY A 481 32.15 13.06 -9.15
N TYR A 482 32.83 13.72 -10.05
CA TYR A 482 32.70 15.15 -10.21
C TYR A 482 31.31 15.58 -10.72
N ALA A 483 30.77 14.84 -11.69
CA ALA A 483 29.44 15.12 -12.23
C ALA A 483 28.31 14.85 -11.19
N ALA A 484 28.58 14.03 -10.19
CA ALA A 484 27.63 13.71 -9.12
C ALA A 484 27.75 14.63 -7.89
N CYS A 485 28.78 15.48 -7.81
CA CYS A 485 28.94 16.42 -6.72
C CYS A 485 28.77 17.88 -7.23
N THR A 486 27.87 18.60 -6.57
CA THR A 486 27.66 20.03 -6.89
C THR A 486 28.56 20.87 -6.02
N PRO A 487 29.30 21.85 -6.58
CA PRO A 487 30.09 22.78 -5.78
C PRO A 487 29.15 23.60 -4.88
N ILE A 488 29.53 23.75 -3.61
CA ILE A 488 28.87 24.63 -2.66
C ILE A 488 29.66 25.91 -2.58
N GLY A 489 29.01 27.01 -2.92
CA GLY A 489 29.65 28.31 -3.08
C GLY A 489 30.54 28.36 -4.33
N THR A 490 30.51 29.43 -5.03
CA THR A 490 31.38 29.70 -6.16
C THR A 490 32.25 30.91 -5.87
N GLN A 491 33.51 30.89 -6.34
CA GLN A 491 34.40 32.02 -6.15
C GLN A 491 33.89 33.27 -6.86
N LEU A 492 33.14 33.10 -7.94
CA LEU A 492 32.61 34.21 -8.72
C LEU A 492 31.47 34.97 -8.00
N GLU A 493 30.73 34.34 -7.10
CA GLU A 493 29.61 35.00 -6.41
C GLU A 493 30.02 36.25 -5.64
N SER A 494 31.25 36.31 -5.19
CA SER A 494 31.81 37.49 -4.46
C SER A 494 32.39 38.55 -5.37
N TYR A 495 32.40 38.36 -6.67
CA TYR A 495 32.95 39.29 -7.67
C TYR A 495 31.89 39.65 -8.70
N ALA A 496 31.97 40.85 -9.25
CA ALA A 496 31.04 41.32 -10.28
C ALA A 496 31.13 40.54 -11.59
N ASP A 497 32.32 40.06 -11.92
CA ASP A 497 32.62 39.32 -13.14
C ASP A 497 33.89 38.45 -13.00
N TRP A 498 34.13 37.60 -14.01
CA TRP A 498 35.31 36.76 -14.09
C TRP A 498 36.64 37.53 -14.18
N ALA A 499 36.67 38.74 -14.75
CA ALA A 499 37.87 39.54 -14.86
C ALA A 499 38.32 40.05 -13.48
N GLY A 500 37.41 40.54 -12.67
CA GLY A 500 37.65 40.91 -11.28
C GLY A 500 38.16 39.76 -10.43
N TRP A 501 37.51 38.59 -10.56
CA TRP A 501 37.94 37.38 -9.88
C TRP A 501 39.36 36.97 -10.32
N LEU A 502 39.62 36.91 -11.60
CA LEU A 502 40.94 36.51 -12.13
C LEU A 502 42.05 37.44 -11.67
N ALA A 503 41.79 38.74 -11.63
CA ALA A 503 42.76 39.73 -11.11
C ALA A 503 43.06 39.47 -9.62
N ALA A 504 42.06 39.13 -8.82
CA ALA A 504 42.23 38.82 -7.41
C ALA A 504 42.97 37.49 -7.16
N MET A 505 42.94 36.57 -8.12
CA MET A 505 43.62 35.27 -8.02
C MET A 505 45.15 35.36 -8.15
N ASN A 506 45.68 36.44 -8.71
CA ASN A 506 47.14 36.64 -8.82
C ASN A 506 47.75 37.09 -7.47
N GLY A 507 48.33 36.16 -6.73
CA GLY A 507 48.81 36.33 -5.36
C GLY A 507 47.79 35.92 -4.29
N ALA A 508 46.67 35.29 -4.68
CA ALA A 508 45.66 34.77 -3.75
C ALA A 508 46.24 33.71 -2.82
N LYS A 509 45.84 33.77 -1.55
CA LYS A 509 46.17 32.76 -0.55
C LYS A 509 45.08 31.71 -0.48
N VAL A 510 45.44 30.47 -0.71
CA VAL A 510 44.51 29.34 -0.72
C VAL A 510 44.79 28.45 0.49
N LYS A 511 43.76 28.17 1.26
CA LYS A 511 43.74 27.14 2.28
C LYS A 511 42.76 26.04 1.83
N LEU A 512 43.29 24.87 1.54
CA LEU A 512 42.54 23.77 0.95
C LEU A 512 42.57 22.55 1.89
N TYR A 513 41.41 21.96 2.09
CA TYR A 513 41.21 20.75 2.89
C TYR A 513 40.78 19.61 1.99
N VAL A 514 41.44 18.44 2.14
CA VAL A 514 41.01 17.19 1.49
C VAL A 514 40.72 16.17 2.59
N THR A 515 39.52 15.70 2.63
CA THR A 515 39.05 14.71 3.61
C THR A 515 38.75 13.39 2.94
N ASN A 516 39.31 12.28 3.46
CA ASN A 516 38.91 10.94 3.10
C ASN A 516 37.78 10.50 4.06
N CYS A 517 36.55 10.45 3.57
CA CYS A 517 35.38 10.18 4.39
C CYS A 517 35.25 8.71 4.83
N ASN A 518 36.08 7.79 4.30
CA ASN A 518 36.08 6.35 4.56
C ASN A 518 34.74 5.64 4.30
N ASN A 519 33.97 6.19 3.37
CA ASN A 519 32.67 5.66 2.94
C ASN A 519 32.57 5.58 1.40
N GLY A 520 33.71 5.45 0.72
CA GLY A 520 33.77 5.50 -0.74
C GLY A 520 33.72 6.92 -1.31
N THR A 521 33.81 7.96 -0.47
CA THR A 521 33.85 9.36 -0.95
C THR A 521 34.98 10.17 -0.31
N ALA A 522 35.32 11.28 -0.97
CA ALA A 522 36.22 12.32 -0.47
C ALA A 522 35.58 13.70 -0.62
N ASP A 523 36.01 14.63 0.24
CA ASP A 523 35.62 16.03 0.18
C ASP A 523 36.83 16.94 -0.14
N ILE A 524 36.60 17.98 -0.91
CA ILE A 524 37.54 19.10 -1.08
C ILE A 524 36.84 20.38 -0.66
N GLN A 525 37.47 21.16 0.22
CA GLN A 525 36.98 22.47 0.66
C GLN A 525 38.12 23.50 0.55
N ALA A 526 37.90 24.55 -0.21
CA ALA A 526 38.87 25.62 -0.40
C ALA A 526 38.35 26.96 0.13
N ILE A 527 39.18 27.63 0.90
CA ILE A 527 39.01 29.00 1.34
C ILE A 527 40.08 29.80 0.58
N VAL A 528 39.64 30.75 -0.24
CA VAL A 528 40.50 31.55 -1.08
C VAL A 528 40.43 33.01 -0.65
N THR A 529 41.52 33.58 -0.24
CA THR A 529 41.63 35.02 0.04
C THR A 529 42.35 35.68 -1.15
N GLY A 530 41.62 36.42 -1.94
CA GLY A 530 42.14 37.16 -3.07
C GLY A 530 43.21 38.17 -2.66
N ASN A 531 44.02 38.66 -3.60
CA ASN A 531 45.03 39.70 -3.32
C ASN A 531 44.39 41.02 -2.86
N ASP A 532 43.11 41.22 -3.15
CA ASP A 532 42.30 42.35 -2.71
C ASP A 532 41.71 42.16 -1.29
N GLY A 533 41.97 41.00 -0.67
CA GLY A 533 41.47 40.62 0.65
C GLY A 533 40.04 40.01 0.66
N THR A 534 39.39 39.86 -0.48
CA THR A 534 38.07 39.20 -0.58
C THR A 534 38.21 37.71 -0.31
N GLU A 535 37.42 37.19 0.65
CA GLU A 535 37.38 35.76 0.94
C GLU A 535 36.24 35.09 0.18
N THR A 536 36.57 34.01 -0.52
CA THR A 536 35.63 33.20 -1.29
C THR A 536 35.79 31.73 -0.95
N TYR A 537 34.76 30.94 -1.25
CA TYR A 537 34.69 29.52 -0.89
C TYR A 537 34.40 28.65 -2.10
N GLN A 538 35.01 27.46 -2.12
CA GLN A 538 34.76 26.46 -3.14
C GLN A 538 34.75 25.07 -2.44
N SER A 539 33.66 24.34 -2.48
CA SER A 539 33.58 23.05 -1.81
C SER A 539 32.92 22.00 -2.70
N TYR A 540 33.56 20.86 -2.81
CA TYR A 540 33.05 19.67 -3.47
C TYR A 540 32.95 18.57 -2.45
N LEU A 541 31.74 18.10 -2.19
CA LEU A 541 31.44 17.10 -1.15
C LEU A 541 30.94 15.83 -1.79
N GLY A 542 31.41 14.68 -1.32
CA GLY A 542 30.98 13.38 -1.79
C GLY A 542 31.57 12.98 -3.16
N ILE A 543 32.79 13.37 -3.46
CA ILE A 543 33.51 12.90 -4.66
C ILE A 543 33.72 11.39 -4.53
N ASN A 544 33.15 10.58 -5.44
CA ASN A 544 33.27 9.13 -5.39
C ASN A 544 34.71 8.67 -5.55
N THR A 545 35.14 7.78 -4.65
CA THR A 545 36.41 7.08 -4.69
C THR A 545 36.17 5.58 -4.83
N ILE A 546 37.04 4.86 -5.55
CA ILE A 546 36.88 3.42 -5.74
C ILE A 546 37.28 2.68 -4.45
N ASP A 547 38.41 3.05 -3.85
CA ASP A 547 38.91 2.47 -2.60
C ASP A 547 39.31 3.59 -1.63
N PRO A 548 38.60 3.75 -0.50
CA PRO A 548 38.92 4.77 0.48
C PRO A 548 40.30 4.56 1.15
N SER A 549 40.89 3.37 1.07
CA SER A 549 42.24 3.11 1.61
C SER A 549 43.36 3.63 0.72
N ASP A 550 43.05 3.96 -0.53
CA ASP A 550 44.03 4.38 -1.57
C ASP A 550 43.67 5.72 -2.20
N LEU A 551 43.43 6.72 -1.38
CA LEU A 551 43.21 8.10 -1.85
C LEU A 551 44.49 8.89 -1.80
N ASN A 552 44.92 9.45 -2.95
CA ASN A 552 46.05 10.37 -3.09
C ASN A 552 45.59 11.69 -3.68
N VAL A 553 46.28 12.76 -3.32
CA VAL A 553 46.10 14.08 -3.88
C VAL A 553 47.41 14.58 -4.45
N SER A 554 47.37 15.19 -5.61
CA SER A 554 48.48 15.96 -6.19
C SER A 554 47.95 17.26 -6.77
N PHE A 555 48.84 18.18 -7.02
CA PHE A 555 48.56 19.48 -7.63
C PHE A 555 49.23 19.56 -9.00
N THR A 556 48.59 20.26 -9.90
CA THR A 556 49.19 20.73 -11.18
C THR A 556 48.79 22.17 -11.42
N VAL A 557 49.37 22.76 -12.44
CA VAL A 557 49.12 24.15 -12.86
C VAL A 557 48.69 24.21 -14.30
N ASP A 558 48.01 25.28 -14.65
CA ASP A 558 47.73 25.63 -16.04
C ASP A 558 47.84 27.16 -16.19
N GLY A 559 48.95 27.64 -16.69
CA GLY A 559 49.25 29.08 -16.76
C GLY A 559 49.26 29.72 -15.37
N SER A 560 49.77 28.99 -14.36
CA SER A 560 49.85 29.46 -12.98
C SER A 560 51.15 28.98 -12.30
N HIS A 561 51.42 29.56 -11.13
CA HIS A 561 52.54 29.20 -10.29
C HIS A 561 52.06 29.11 -8.83
N LEU A 562 52.32 28.00 -8.19
CA LEU A 562 51.95 27.76 -6.80
C LEU A 562 53.17 27.78 -5.89
N VAL A 563 53.07 28.48 -4.77
CA VAL A 563 54.09 28.48 -3.72
C VAL A 563 53.48 27.96 -2.44
N PHE A 564 53.84 26.74 -2.05
CA PHE A 564 53.32 26.10 -0.84
C PHE A 564 53.99 26.67 0.41
N GLY A 565 53.16 27.05 1.40
CA GLY A 565 53.64 27.51 2.69
C GLY A 565 54.22 26.34 3.50
N SER A 566 55.33 26.55 4.21
CA SER A 566 55.79 25.59 5.20
C SER A 566 54.73 25.43 6.32
N ALA A 567 54.36 24.20 6.68
CA ALA A 567 53.58 23.97 7.88
C ALA A 567 54.26 24.66 9.07
N ALA A 568 53.58 25.59 9.75
CA ALA A 568 54.14 26.26 10.89
C ALA A 568 54.60 25.20 11.91
N LYS A 569 55.91 25.10 12.15
CA LYS A 569 56.46 24.22 13.18
C LYS A 569 55.77 24.60 14.48
N ALA A 570 54.99 23.66 15.05
CA ALA A 570 54.34 23.86 16.36
C ALA A 570 55.44 24.33 17.33
N ARG A 571 55.39 25.59 17.76
CA ARG A 571 56.27 26.10 18.79
C ARG A 571 56.02 25.27 20.05
N ARG A 572 56.92 24.34 20.36
CA ARG A 572 56.98 23.73 21.69
C ARG A 572 57.28 24.86 22.66
N HIS A 573 56.26 25.36 23.34
CA HIS A 573 56.51 26.14 24.57
C HIS A 573 57.11 25.17 25.57
N LYS A 574 58.39 25.43 25.91
CA LYS A 574 59.05 24.77 27.07
C LYS A 574 58.45 25.30 28.37
#